data_42c58683b496beb465c2534df2501011
#
_entry.id   42c58683b496beb465c2534df2501011
#
_cell.length_a   1.000
_cell.length_b   1.000
_cell.length_c   1.000
_cell.angle_alpha   90.00
_cell.angle_beta   90.00
_cell.angle_gamma   90.00
#
_symmetry.space_group_name_H-M   'P 1'
#
loop_
_entity.id
_entity.type
_entity.pdbx_description
1 polymer ?
#
loop_
_entity_poly.entity_id
_entity_poly.type
_entity_poly.pdbx_seq_one_letter_code
_entity_poly.pdbx_strand_id
1 'polypeptide(L)'
;PGIWNVTFNGTPVEAAAPDTLLDSRFGIYPVGNLVRRGTNTVELSVSPMSIYAEIAPVYLFGDFVLESAGAGWIVREPAGKPALGSWKRQGLPFYSWDMAYGRDYDIDDPAAGYTLRLNAWEGTLARVCVNGRKAGIIAWQPYAFDLTPYLRKGRNRVEVHVVGSLKNLFGPHYSADKGIAGPWHWNN
;
A
#
# COMPACT_ATOMS: atom_id res chain seq x y z
N PRO A 1 -10.32 4.92 -21.02
CA PRO A 1 -11.45 4.10 -20.59
C PRO A 1 -12.61 4.04 -21.57
N GLY A 2 -12.90 5.09 -22.35
CA GLY A 2 -14.12 5.21 -23.16
C GLY A 2 -14.32 4.25 -24.34
N ILE A 3 -13.39 3.34 -24.60
CA ILE A 3 -13.51 2.35 -25.70
C ILE A 3 -13.76 0.92 -25.19
N TRP A 4 -13.68 0.72 -23.87
CA TRP A 4 -13.84 -0.59 -23.26
C TRP A 4 -15.24 -0.79 -22.69
N ASN A 5 -15.82 -1.95 -22.98
CA ASN A 5 -16.94 -2.47 -22.22
C ASN A 5 -16.37 -3.39 -21.14
N VAL A 6 -16.70 -3.10 -19.89
CA VAL A 6 -16.21 -3.86 -18.75
C VAL A 6 -17.39 -4.54 -18.08
N THR A 7 -17.26 -5.85 -17.83
CA THR A 7 -18.21 -6.55 -16.97
C THR A 7 -17.48 -7.16 -15.78
N PHE A 8 -18.17 -7.26 -14.66
CA PHE A 8 -17.72 -7.95 -13.47
C PHE A 8 -18.76 -9.01 -13.10
N ASN A 9 -18.35 -10.28 -13.09
CA ASN A 9 -19.26 -11.42 -12.91
C ASN A 9 -20.44 -11.41 -13.87
N GLY A 10 -20.24 -10.96 -15.10
CA GLY A 10 -21.27 -10.85 -16.14
C GLY A 10 -22.16 -9.59 -16.01
N THR A 11 -21.98 -8.76 -15.00
CA THR A 11 -22.71 -7.50 -14.83
C THR A 11 -21.90 -6.36 -15.43
N PRO A 12 -22.46 -5.54 -16.35
CA PRO A 12 -21.79 -4.35 -16.86
C PRO A 12 -21.47 -3.38 -15.74
N VAL A 13 -20.27 -2.80 -15.79
CA VAL A 13 -19.80 -1.80 -14.83
C VAL A 13 -19.27 -0.57 -15.57
N GLU A 14 -19.62 0.60 -15.08
CA GLU A 14 -19.17 1.86 -15.65
C GLU A 14 -17.99 2.42 -14.86
N ALA A 15 -17.11 3.13 -15.56
CA ALA A 15 -16.03 3.82 -14.90
C ALA A 15 -16.60 4.93 -14.00
N ALA A 16 -16.10 5.02 -12.78
CA ALA A 16 -16.34 6.18 -11.94
C ALA A 16 -15.81 7.45 -12.63
N ALA A 17 -16.39 8.61 -12.28
CA ALA A 17 -15.92 9.90 -12.77
C ALA A 17 -14.40 10.05 -12.53
N PRO A 18 -13.70 10.90 -13.33
CA PRO A 18 -12.26 10.84 -13.51
C PRO A 18 -11.50 11.08 -12.20
N ASP A 19 -11.27 9.99 -11.47
CA ASP A 19 -10.29 9.95 -10.41
C ASP A 19 -9.08 9.20 -10.97
N THR A 20 -7.91 9.80 -10.87
CA THR A 20 -6.69 9.22 -11.42
C THR A 20 -5.96 8.46 -10.34
N LEU A 21 -5.95 7.14 -10.46
CA LEU A 21 -5.16 6.28 -9.61
C LEU A 21 -4.05 5.63 -10.44
N LEU A 22 -2.80 5.81 -10.08
CA LEU A 22 -1.59 5.37 -10.79
C LEU A 22 -1.34 6.09 -12.11
N ASP A 23 -2.27 6.08 -13.06
CA ASP A 23 -2.15 6.73 -14.37
C ASP A 23 -3.50 7.35 -14.75
N SER A 24 -3.46 8.53 -15.39
CA SER A 24 -4.65 9.26 -15.84
C SER A 24 -5.48 8.52 -16.91
N ARG A 25 -4.90 7.50 -17.52
CA ARG A 25 -5.57 6.65 -18.53
C ARG A 25 -6.29 5.45 -17.92
N PHE A 26 -6.06 5.14 -16.64
CA PHE A 26 -6.73 4.03 -15.97
C PHE A 26 -8.16 4.41 -15.57
N GLY A 27 -9.11 3.57 -15.97
CA GLY A 27 -10.48 3.67 -15.47
C GLY A 27 -10.62 2.97 -14.13
N ILE A 28 -11.34 3.61 -13.22
CA ILE A 28 -11.70 3.03 -11.91
C ILE A 28 -13.12 2.50 -12.00
N TYR A 29 -13.30 1.22 -11.72
CA TYR A 29 -14.59 0.54 -11.79
C TYR A 29 -15.00 0.05 -10.40
N PRO A 30 -16.03 0.64 -9.77
CA PRO A 30 -16.54 0.20 -8.47
C PRO A 30 -17.22 -1.16 -8.58
N VAL A 31 -16.61 -2.19 -8.01
CA VAL A 31 -17.12 -3.57 -8.08
C VAL A 31 -17.48 -4.19 -6.71
N GLY A 32 -17.32 -3.44 -5.64
CA GLY A 32 -17.48 -3.96 -4.27
C GLY A 32 -18.81 -4.68 -4.01
N ASN A 33 -19.91 -4.18 -4.56
CA ASN A 33 -21.24 -4.78 -4.41
C ASN A 33 -21.45 -6.03 -5.29
N LEU A 34 -20.56 -6.31 -6.22
CA LEU A 34 -20.63 -7.42 -7.17
C LEU A 34 -19.68 -8.57 -6.79
N VAL A 35 -18.83 -8.36 -5.79
CA VAL A 35 -17.88 -9.38 -5.31
C VAL A 35 -18.65 -10.51 -4.62
N ARG A 36 -18.25 -11.74 -4.93
CA ARG A 36 -18.79 -12.96 -4.33
C ARG A 36 -17.68 -13.87 -3.81
N ARG A 37 -18.02 -14.79 -2.93
CA ARG A 37 -17.09 -15.84 -2.52
C ARG A 37 -16.73 -16.75 -3.70
N GLY A 38 -15.47 -17.17 -3.77
CA GLY A 38 -14.94 -17.98 -4.85
C GLY A 38 -14.42 -17.14 -6.01
N THR A 39 -14.56 -17.65 -7.21
CA THR A 39 -14.03 -17.01 -8.42
C THR A 39 -14.87 -15.79 -8.80
N ASN A 40 -14.21 -14.68 -9.02
CA ASN A 40 -14.77 -13.47 -9.62
C ASN A 40 -14.08 -13.23 -10.96
N THR A 41 -14.85 -12.84 -11.97
CA THR A 41 -14.38 -12.66 -13.33
C THR A 41 -14.54 -11.22 -13.77
N VAL A 42 -13.46 -10.65 -14.27
CA VAL A 42 -13.46 -9.36 -14.98
C VAL A 42 -13.33 -9.68 -16.46
N GLU A 43 -14.21 -9.13 -17.27
CA GLU A 43 -14.16 -9.26 -18.73
C GLU A 43 -14.05 -7.87 -19.33
N LEU A 44 -13.07 -7.72 -20.23
CA LEU A 44 -12.82 -6.50 -21.00
C LEU A 44 -13.12 -6.82 -22.45
N SER A 45 -14.02 -6.04 -23.06
CA SER A 45 -14.31 -6.18 -24.48
C SER A 45 -14.29 -4.84 -25.20
N VAL A 46 -13.90 -4.87 -26.48
CA VAL A 46 -13.90 -3.72 -27.37
C VAL A 46 -14.41 -4.12 -28.74
N SER A 47 -15.36 -3.34 -29.24
CA SER A 47 -15.91 -3.54 -30.59
C SER A 47 -16.39 -2.20 -31.15
N PRO A 48 -15.98 -1.80 -32.36
CA PRO A 48 -14.97 -2.47 -33.21
C PRO A 48 -13.57 -2.41 -32.60
N MET A 49 -12.68 -3.28 -33.04
CA MET A 49 -11.27 -3.24 -32.63
C MET A 49 -10.64 -1.92 -33.00
N SER A 50 -9.90 -1.34 -32.08
CA SER A 50 -9.21 -0.06 -32.25
C SER A 50 -7.72 -0.21 -31.96
N ILE A 51 -6.87 0.50 -32.70
CA ILE A 51 -5.43 0.59 -32.42
C ILE A 51 -5.13 1.22 -31.05
N TYR A 52 -6.10 1.90 -30.46
CA TYR A 52 -6.01 2.47 -29.11
C TYR A 52 -6.47 1.50 -28.01
N ALA A 53 -6.86 0.28 -28.38
CA ALA A 53 -7.24 -0.77 -27.44
C ALA A 53 -5.99 -1.46 -26.88
N GLU A 54 -5.33 -0.81 -25.95
CA GLU A 54 -4.21 -1.37 -25.22
C GLU A 54 -4.70 -2.04 -23.92
N ILE A 55 -4.37 -3.31 -23.75
CA ILE A 55 -4.68 -4.05 -22.52
C ILE A 55 -3.53 -3.83 -21.53
N ALA A 56 -3.79 -3.01 -20.54
CA ALA A 56 -2.90 -2.83 -19.39
C ALA A 56 -3.22 -3.84 -18.27
N PRO A 57 -2.31 -4.07 -17.33
CA PRO A 57 -2.61 -4.87 -16.14
C PRO A 57 -3.83 -4.33 -15.39
N VAL A 58 -4.68 -5.26 -14.91
CA VAL A 58 -5.80 -4.93 -14.03
C VAL A 58 -5.33 -4.94 -12.59
N TYR A 59 -5.57 -3.86 -11.88
CA TYR A 59 -5.25 -3.73 -10.45
C TYR A 59 -6.52 -3.82 -9.62
N LEU A 60 -6.47 -4.58 -8.56
CA LEU A 60 -7.54 -4.67 -7.56
C LEU A 60 -7.18 -3.82 -6.34
N PHE A 61 -8.09 -2.93 -5.95
CA PHE A 61 -7.97 -2.09 -4.76
C PHE A 61 -9.09 -2.36 -3.79
N GLY A 62 -8.79 -2.33 -2.49
CA GLY A 62 -9.77 -2.55 -1.44
C GLY A 62 -9.10 -2.89 -0.11
N ASP A 63 -9.93 -3.04 0.91
CA ASP A 63 -9.50 -3.46 2.25
C ASP A 63 -9.42 -4.99 2.29
N PHE A 64 -8.26 -5.52 1.91
CA PHE A 64 -8.00 -6.95 1.91
C PHE A 64 -6.53 -7.27 2.20
N VAL A 65 -6.28 -8.52 2.55
CA VAL A 65 -4.93 -9.09 2.61
C VAL A 65 -4.81 -10.24 1.62
N LEU A 66 -3.58 -10.63 1.33
CA LEU A 66 -3.26 -11.67 0.36
C LEU A 66 -2.59 -12.86 1.05
N GLU A 67 -3.10 -14.03 0.76
CA GLU A 67 -2.53 -15.32 1.14
C GLU A 67 -1.90 -15.97 -0.08
N SER A 68 -0.65 -16.39 0.02
CA SER A 68 0.03 -17.09 -1.08
C SER A 68 -0.60 -18.45 -1.31
N ALA A 69 -0.94 -18.78 -2.56
CA ALA A 69 -1.55 -20.04 -2.93
C ALA A 69 -1.10 -20.48 -4.32
N GLY A 70 -0.35 -21.58 -4.39
CA GLY A 70 0.15 -22.13 -5.65
C GLY A 70 0.90 -21.09 -6.48
N ALA A 71 0.43 -20.81 -7.69
CA ALA A 71 1.01 -19.83 -8.60
C ALA A 71 0.43 -18.43 -8.45
N GLY A 72 -0.33 -18.15 -7.39
CA GLY A 72 -1.03 -16.86 -7.24
C GLY A 72 -1.35 -16.49 -5.81
N TRP A 73 -2.41 -15.73 -5.65
CA TRP A 73 -2.84 -15.16 -4.37
C TRP A 73 -4.34 -15.37 -4.16
N ILE A 74 -4.70 -15.59 -2.92
CA ILE A 74 -6.10 -15.59 -2.48
C ILE A 74 -6.35 -14.30 -1.72
N VAL A 75 -7.40 -13.58 -2.08
CA VAL A 75 -7.88 -12.40 -1.36
C VAL A 75 -8.60 -12.85 -0.10
N ARG A 76 -8.21 -12.27 1.04
CA ARG A 76 -8.78 -12.54 2.37
C ARG A 76 -9.19 -11.25 3.06
N GLU A 77 -10.14 -11.37 3.96
CA GLU A 77 -10.48 -10.30 4.89
C GLU A 77 -9.32 -10.08 5.89
N PRO A 78 -8.96 -8.82 6.19
CA PRO A 78 -7.93 -8.53 7.19
C PRO A 78 -8.31 -9.08 8.57
N ALA A 79 -7.42 -9.80 9.23
CA ALA A 79 -7.63 -10.32 10.59
C ALA A 79 -7.55 -9.24 11.68
N GLY A 80 -7.24 -7.99 11.32
CA GLY A 80 -7.08 -6.87 12.23
C GLY A 80 -6.06 -5.86 11.72
N LYS A 81 -5.59 -4.98 12.62
CA LYS A 81 -4.58 -3.99 12.27
C LYS A 81 -3.20 -4.63 12.18
N PRO A 82 -2.38 -4.28 11.18
CA PRO A 82 -1.02 -4.77 11.08
C PRO A 82 -0.18 -4.40 12.32
N ALA A 83 0.58 -5.38 12.80
CA ALA A 83 1.54 -5.21 13.87
C ALA A 83 2.89 -4.69 13.34
N LEU A 84 3.81 -4.34 14.25
CA LEU A 84 5.20 -4.08 13.88
C LEU A 84 5.81 -5.31 13.21
N GLY A 85 6.54 -5.10 12.12
CA GLY A 85 7.22 -6.16 11.38
C GLY A 85 6.99 -6.10 9.88
N SER A 86 7.33 -7.18 9.18
CA SER A 86 7.23 -7.24 7.71
C SER A 86 5.77 -7.20 7.25
N TRP A 87 5.43 -6.24 6.42
CA TRP A 87 4.11 -6.11 5.79
C TRP A 87 3.80 -7.32 4.90
N LYS A 88 4.78 -7.82 4.18
CA LYS A 88 4.64 -9.01 3.32
C LYS A 88 4.16 -10.23 4.11
N ARG A 89 4.72 -10.45 5.32
CA ARG A 89 4.34 -11.57 6.19
C ARG A 89 2.96 -11.42 6.82
N GLN A 90 2.41 -10.22 6.77
CA GLN A 90 1.08 -9.89 7.30
C GLN A 90 0.02 -9.80 6.18
N GLY A 91 0.32 -10.38 5.02
CA GLY A 91 -0.62 -10.42 3.90
C GLY A 91 -0.68 -9.14 3.06
N LEU A 92 0.34 -8.29 3.15
CA LEU A 92 0.43 -7.04 2.40
C LEU A 92 1.67 -7.00 1.46
N PRO A 93 1.87 -8.01 0.58
CA PRO A 93 3.08 -8.11 -0.24
C PRO A 93 3.22 -6.98 -1.26
N PHE A 94 2.11 -6.40 -1.71
CA PHE A 94 2.08 -5.33 -2.71
C PHE A 94 1.76 -3.97 -2.13
N TYR A 95 1.66 -3.85 -0.81
CA TYR A 95 1.33 -2.58 -0.17
C TYR A 95 2.48 -1.58 -0.32
N SER A 96 2.21 -0.45 -0.95
CA SER A 96 3.20 0.57 -1.29
C SER A 96 2.94 1.92 -0.64
N TRP A 97 1.83 2.04 0.09
CA TRP A 97 1.39 3.27 0.74
C TRP A 97 2.04 3.48 2.11
N ASP A 98 1.54 4.45 2.86
CA ASP A 98 2.00 4.75 4.22
C ASP A 98 1.36 3.82 5.23
N MET A 99 2.12 3.43 6.26
CA MET A 99 1.59 2.71 7.41
C MET A 99 1.94 3.45 8.71
N ALA A 100 0.91 3.80 9.48
CA ALA A 100 1.06 4.52 10.73
C ALA A 100 1.11 3.57 11.93
N TYR A 101 2.15 3.70 12.73
CA TYR A 101 2.32 3.03 14.01
C TYR A 101 2.23 4.06 15.14
N GLY A 102 1.22 3.94 15.97
CA GLY A 102 0.97 4.88 17.03
C GLY A 102 0.97 4.25 18.41
N ARG A 103 1.54 4.94 19.39
CA ARG A 103 1.53 4.54 20.80
C ARG A 103 1.37 5.76 21.70
N ASP A 104 0.67 5.55 22.81
CA ASP A 104 0.53 6.54 23.85
C ASP A 104 1.62 6.34 24.92
N TYR A 105 2.15 7.46 25.42
CA TYR A 105 3.17 7.50 26.46
C TYR A 105 2.74 8.55 27.50
N ASP A 106 2.87 8.20 28.77
CA ASP A 106 2.75 9.15 29.87
C ASP A 106 4.14 9.71 30.20
N ILE A 107 4.26 11.05 30.12
CA ILE A 107 5.51 11.78 30.29
C ILE A 107 5.43 12.58 31.59
N ASP A 108 6.28 12.23 32.53
CA ASP A 108 6.34 12.92 33.82
C ASP A 108 7.13 14.23 33.75
N ASP A 109 8.30 14.18 33.10
CA ASP A 109 9.17 15.35 32.89
C ASP A 109 9.47 15.52 31.40
N PRO A 110 8.82 16.49 30.73
CA PRO A 110 9.09 16.78 29.32
C PRO A 110 10.53 17.20 29.01
N ALA A 111 11.30 17.65 30.02
CA ALA A 111 12.67 18.13 29.84
C ALA A 111 13.72 17.00 29.96
N ALA A 112 13.32 15.79 30.34
CA ALA A 112 14.24 14.67 30.59
C ALA A 112 15.00 14.15 29.34
N GLY A 113 14.65 14.63 28.14
CA GLY A 113 15.26 14.19 26.89
C GLY A 113 14.68 12.88 26.36
N TYR A 114 13.98 12.93 25.23
CA TYR A 114 13.32 11.77 24.63
C TYR A 114 13.70 11.63 23.17
N THR A 115 14.24 10.48 22.83
CA THR A 115 14.65 10.17 21.46
C THR A 115 13.84 9.00 20.89
N LEU A 116 13.18 9.23 19.78
CA LEU A 116 12.64 8.15 18.93
C LEU A 116 13.77 7.58 18.08
N ARG A 117 13.93 6.27 18.10
CA ARG A 117 14.91 5.57 17.26
C ARG A 117 14.24 4.44 16.49
N LEU A 118 14.55 4.36 15.21
CA LEU A 118 14.16 3.24 14.35
C LEU A 118 15.35 2.28 14.24
N ASN A 119 15.26 1.10 14.87
CA ASN A 119 16.37 0.16 14.94
C ASN A 119 16.47 -0.73 13.70
N ALA A 120 15.32 -1.31 13.30
CA ALA A 120 15.22 -2.12 12.10
C ALA A 120 13.95 -1.70 11.35
N TRP A 121 14.12 -1.07 10.21
CA TRP A 121 13.00 -0.60 9.40
C TRP A 121 13.37 -0.58 7.93
N GLU A 122 12.36 -0.70 7.09
CA GLU A 122 12.47 -0.61 5.65
C GLU A 122 11.36 0.31 5.15
N GLY A 123 11.74 1.35 4.46
CA GLY A 123 10.82 2.37 3.92
C GLY A 123 11.62 3.45 3.21
N THR A 124 10.92 4.36 2.56
CA THR A 124 11.55 5.51 1.89
C THR A 124 11.96 6.58 2.92
N LEU A 125 11.03 6.89 3.82
CA LEU A 125 11.23 7.77 4.97
C LEU A 125 10.17 7.49 6.04
N ALA A 126 10.39 7.97 7.26
CA ALA A 126 9.38 7.94 8.31
C ALA A 126 9.00 9.36 8.71
N ARG A 127 7.70 9.66 8.71
CA ARG A 127 7.16 10.91 9.26
C ARG A 127 6.82 10.70 10.72
N VAL A 128 7.23 11.65 11.56
CA VAL A 128 6.96 11.62 12.99
C VAL A 128 5.87 12.65 13.30
N CYS A 129 4.82 12.20 13.98
CA CYS A 129 3.75 13.05 14.48
C CYS A 129 3.64 12.88 16.00
N VAL A 130 3.39 13.99 16.69
CA VAL A 130 3.16 14.02 18.13
C VAL A 130 1.86 14.78 18.40
N ASN A 131 0.95 14.16 19.11
CA ASN A 131 -0.36 14.73 19.46
C ASN A 131 -1.12 15.25 18.22
N GLY A 132 -1.07 14.50 17.10
CA GLY A 132 -1.73 14.83 15.84
C GLY A 132 -1.04 15.93 15.03
N ARG A 133 0.13 16.42 15.44
CA ARG A 133 0.90 17.44 14.72
C ARG A 133 2.18 16.84 14.15
N LYS A 134 2.52 17.21 12.93
CA LYS A 134 3.78 16.84 12.31
C LYS A 134 4.94 17.43 13.11
N ALA A 135 5.82 16.57 13.61
CA ALA A 135 7.04 16.95 14.33
C ALA A 135 8.25 17.00 13.37
N GLY A 136 8.42 15.97 12.53
CA GLY A 136 9.53 15.92 11.58
C GLY A 136 9.55 14.66 10.73
N ILE A 137 10.73 14.38 10.17
CA ILE A 137 10.99 13.20 9.35
C ILE A 137 12.29 12.53 9.78
N ILE A 138 12.36 11.22 9.61
CA ILE A 138 13.57 10.41 9.71
C ILE A 138 13.80 9.79 8.33
N ALA A 139 14.89 10.19 7.64
CA ALA A 139 15.22 9.71 6.31
C ALA A 139 16.67 9.24 6.19
N TRP A 140 17.54 9.61 7.13
CA TRP A 140 18.97 9.31 7.15
C TRP A 140 19.41 8.76 8.49
N GLN A 141 20.53 8.06 8.50
CA GLN A 141 21.20 7.67 9.73
C GLN A 141 21.59 8.92 10.56
N PRO A 142 21.49 8.79 11.89
CA PRO A 142 21.35 7.59 12.71
C PRO A 142 19.91 7.08 12.90
N TYR A 143 18.95 7.43 12.06
CA TYR A 143 17.53 7.08 12.16
C TYR A 143 16.93 7.38 13.53
N ALA A 144 17.23 8.54 14.03
CA ALA A 144 16.78 9.04 15.32
C ALA A 144 16.14 10.43 15.18
N PHE A 145 15.21 10.74 16.08
CA PHE A 145 14.50 12.00 16.12
C PHE A 145 14.31 12.46 17.57
N ASP A 146 14.66 13.71 17.88
CA ASP A 146 14.42 14.29 19.19
C ASP A 146 12.93 14.66 19.36
N LEU A 147 12.26 13.96 20.27
CA LEU A 147 10.86 14.20 20.61
C LEU A 147 10.69 15.28 21.68
N THR A 148 11.74 15.61 22.43
CA THR A 148 11.68 16.49 23.61
C THR A 148 10.90 17.78 23.37
N PRO A 149 11.12 18.52 22.26
CA PRO A 149 10.42 19.79 22.03
C PRO A 149 8.92 19.64 21.74
N TYR A 150 8.45 18.42 21.47
CA TYR A 150 7.07 18.15 21.05
C TYR A 150 6.22 17.51 22.13
N LEU A 151 6.86 17.05 23.21
CA LEU A 151 6.19 16.36 24.30
C LEU A 151 5.70 17.38 25.36
N ARG A 152 4.65 16.99 26.05
CA ARG A 152 4.09 17.72 27.19
C ARG A 152 3.96 16.78 28.39
N LYS A 153 3.84 17.31 29.59
CA LYS A 153 3.54 16.48 30.77
C LYS A 153 2.21 15.78 30.62
N GLY A 154 2.15 14.52 31.04
CA GLY A 154 1.01 13.63 30.92
C GLY A 154 0.97 12.89 29.59
N ARG A 155 -0.21 12.50 29.15
CA ARG A 155 -0.40 11.62 27.98
C ARG A 155 -0.04 12.32 26.67
N ASN A 156 0.81 11.65 25.89
CA ASN A 156 1.21 12.03 24.54
C ASN A 156 1.00 10.85 23.58
N ARG A 157 0.45 11.14 22.41
CA ARG A 157 0.35 10.22 21.30
C ARG A 157 1.52 10.44 20.36
N VAL A 158 2.39 9.45 20.21
CA VAL A 158 3.48 9.46 19.22
C VAL A 158 3.13 8.52 18.09
N GLU A 159 3.23 8.99 16.85
CA GLU A 159 2.94 8.23 15.65
C GLU A 159 4.11 8.31 14.69
N VAL A 160 4.47 7.15 14.12
CA VAL A 160 5.48 7.02 13.08
C VAL A 160 4.78 6.49 11.83
N HIS A 161 4.74 7.31 10.80
CA HIS A 161 4.20 6.96 9.50
C HIS A 161 5.35 6.51 8.61
N VAL A 162 5.50 5.21 8.44
CA VAL A 162 6.49 4.63 7.52
C VAL A 162 5.95 4.76 6.11
N VAL A 163 6.63 5.57 5.31
CA VAL A 163 6.29 5.76 3.89
C VAL A 163 6.88 4.61 3.09
N GLY A 164 6.02 3.87 2.42
CA GLY A 164 6.38 2.79 1.52
C GLY A 164 7.05 3.28 0.24
N SER A 165 7.25 2.38 -0.69
CA SER A 165 7.72 2.71 -2.03
C SER A 165 6.97 1.89 -3.08
N LEU A 166 6.92 2.38 -4.31
CA LEU A 166 6.33 1.66 -5.45
C LEU A 166 7.03 0.33 -5.76
N LYS A 167 8.21 0.10 -5.19
CA LYS A 167 8.95 -1.15 -5.31
C LYS A 167 8.11 -2.38 -4.94
N ASN A 168 7.24 -2.28 -3.94
CA ASN A 168 6.36 -3.38 -3.56
C ASN A 168 5.31 -3.70 -4.63
N LEU A 169 4.91 -2.74 -5.46
CA LEU A 169 3.97 -2.98 -6.56
C LEU A 169 4.53 -3.89 -7.65
N PHE A 170 5.85 -3.95 -7.78
CA PHE A 170 6.49 -4.88 -8.72
C PHE A 170 6.43 -6.33 -8.27
N GLY A 171 6.10 -6.55 -6.98
CA GLY A 171 5.82 -7.86 -6.41
C GLY A 171 6.88 -8.91 -6.71
N PRO A 172 6.47 -10.09 -7.26
CA PRO A 172 7.39 -11.19 -7.58
C PRO A 172 8.38 -10.84 -8.71
N HIS A 173 8.14 -9.79 -9.46
CA HIS A 173 9.02 -9.34 -10.55
C HIS A 173 10.22 -8.52 -10.06
N TYR A 174 10.36 -8.33 -8.75
CA TYR A 174 11.52 -7.68 -8.16
C TYR A 174 12.42 -8.69 -7.45
N SER A 175 13.68 -8.74 -7.85
CA SER A 175 14.75 -9.48 -7.17
C SER A 175 15.76 -8.49 -6.56
N ALA A 176 16.17 -8.73 -5.31
CA ALA A 176 17.20 -7.92 -4.65
C ALA A 176 18.53 -7.94 -5.41
N ASP A 177 18.84 -9.07 -6.05
CA ASP A 177 20.11 -9.28 -6.77
C ASP A 177 20.06 -8.78 -8.21
N LYS A 178 18.89 -8.79 -8.84
CA LYS A 178 18.72 -8.53 -10.28
C LYS A 178 17.92 -7.27 -10.59
N GLY A 179 17.36 -6.59 -9.58
CA GLY A 179 16.45 -5.47 -9.77
C GLY A 179 15.08 -5.93 -10.30
N ILE A 180 14.50 -5.18 -11.25
CA ILE A 180 13.21 -5.53 -11.85
C ILE A 180 13.45 -6.67 -12.86
N ALA A 181 12.76 -7.79 -12.68
CA ALA A 181 12.75 -8.87 -13.66
C ALA A 181 11.90 -8.44 -14.86
N GLY A 182 12.52 -8.30 -16.01
CA GLY A 182 11.81 -8.11 -17.27
C GLY A 182 11.37 -9.45 -17.89
N PRO A 183 10.57 -9.42 -18.97
CA PRO A 183 10.10 -10.64 -19.67
C PRO A 183 11.24 -11.59 -20.08
N TRP A 184 12.42 -11.08 -20.34
CA TRP A 184 13.62 -11.85 -20.68
C TRP A 184 14.16 -12.71 -19.53
N HIS A 185 13.72 -12.51 -18.29
CA HIS A 185 14.08 -13.34 -17.15
C HIS A 185 13.11 -14.50 -16.89
N TRP A 186 11.99 -14.56 -17.63
CA TRP A 186 10.91 -15.54 -17.39
C TRP A 186 11.12 -16.87 -18.12
N ASN A 187 12.14 -16.95 -18.95
CA ASN A 187 12.43 -18.14 -19.78
C ASN A 187 13.46 -19.10 -19.15
N ASN A 188 13.67 -19.05 -17.82
CA ASN A 188 14.57 -19.99 -17.10
C ASN A 188 13.82 -20.70 -15.99
#